data_ebfbe8be6c6e06e6c6c88dd064b06fa2
#
_entry.id   ebfbe8be6c6e06e6c6c88dd064b06fa2
#
_cell.length_a   1.000
_cell.length_b   1.000
_cell.length_c   1.000
_cell.angle_alpha   90.00
_cell.angle_beta   90.00
_cell.angle_gamma   90.00
#
_symmetry.space_group_name_H-M   'P 1'
#
loop_
_entity.id
_entity.type
_entity.pdbx_description
1 polymer ?
#
loop_
_entity_poly.entity_id
_entity_poly.type
_entity_poly.pdbx_seq_one_letter_code
_entity_poly.pdbx_strand_id
1 'polypeptide(L)'
;MANPNLVNVTSITGESVQAALTTTLTTEILAAASDTLVKVNSIIVANIDGSSAADASIFITKSGGSPIAIASTVSVPADATLVVIDKNTALYLEEGDNLEGGASANGDLVVTVNFEILNDA
;
A
#
# COMPACT_ATOMS: atom_id res chain seq x y z
N MET A 1 22.37 -3.87 -3.09
CA MET A 1 21.58 -4.93 -2.44
C MET A 1 20.55 -5.44 -3.42
N ALA A 2 20.09 -6.63 -3.23
CA ALA A 2 19.24 -7.31 -4.20
C ALA A 2 18.02 -7.90 -3.50
N ASN A 3 16.95 -8.07 -4.28
CA ASN A 3 15.75 -8.75 -3.79
C ASN A 3 16.07 -10.21 -3.47
N PRO A 4 15.43 -10.79 -2.47
CA PRO A 4 15.58 -12.21 -2.19
C PRO A 4 15.20 -13.07 -3.40
N ASN A 5 15.89 -14.18 -3.56
CA ASN A 5 15.50 -15.18 -4.53
C ASN A 5 14.29 -15.94 -3.94
N LEU A 6 13.17 -15.95 -4.64
CA LEU A 6 11.94 -16.55 -4.12
C LEU A 6 12.05 -18.04 -3.85
N VAL A 7 12.98 -18.73 -4.52
CA VAL A 7 13.19 -20.15 -4.30
C VAL A 7 13.97 -20.39 -2.99
N ASN A 8 14.78 -19.44 -2.56
CA ASN A 8 15.70 -19.61 -1.44
C ASN A 8 15.41 -18.71 -0.25
N VAL A 9 14.21 -18.14 -0.16
CA VAL A 9 13.85 -17.33 1.03
C VAL A 9 13.85 -18.20 2.27
N THR A 10 14.33 -17.65 3.40
CA THR A 10 14.41 -18.39 4.66
C THR A 10 13.15 -18.24 5.49
N SER A 11 12.37 -17.17 5.27
CA SER A 11 11.11 -16.98 5.99
C SER A 11 10.14 -16.20 5.15
N ILE A 12 8.85 -16.50 5.35
CA ILE A 12 7.74 -15.76 4.75
C ILE A 12 6.79 -15.42 5.91
N THR A 13 6.58 -14.13 6.15
CA THR A 13 5.72 -13.67 7.26
C THR A 13 4.56 -12.89 6.69
N GLY A 14 3.34 -13.33 6.99
CA GLY A 14 2.14 -12.62 6.60
C GLY A 14 1.79 -11.54 7.62
N GLU A 15 1.50 -10.32 7.14
CA GLU A 15 1.17 -9.19 7.99
C GLU A 15 0.11 -8.31 7.36
N SER A 16 -0.46 -7.42 8.16
CA SER A 16 -1.32 -6.37 7.66
C SER A 16 -1.01 -5.05 8.37
N VAL A 17 -1.22 -3.95 7.67
CA VAL A 17 -1.07 -2.61 8.22
C VAL A 17 -2.32 -1.80 7.90
N GLN A 18 -2.73 -0.95 8.83
CA GLN A 18 -3.85 -0.03 8.68
C GLN A 18 -3.35 1.38 8.97
N ALA A 19 -3.86 2.34 8.22
CA ALA A 19 -3.51 3.74 8.42
C ALA A 19 -4.65 4.65 7.98
N ALA A 20 -4.84 5.74 8.71
CA ALA A 20 -5.76 6.79 8.27
C ALA A 20 -5.05 7.63 7.20
N LEU A 21 -5.71 7.83 6.08
CA LEU A 21 -5.16 8.66 5.00
C LEU A 21 -5.40 10.13 5.31
N THR A 22 -4.44 10.95 4.93
CA THR A 22 -4.49 12.40 5.13
C THR A 22 -4.37 13.11 3.79
N THR A 23 -4.43 14.44 3.82
CA THR A 23 -4.28 15.23 2.60
C THR A 23 -2.84 15.29 2.09
N THR A 24 -1.88 14.72 2.82
CA THR A 24 -0.52 14.52 2.33
C THR A 24 -0.50 13.25 1.50
N LEU A 25 -0.46 13.38 0.18
CA LEU A 25 -0.67 12.25 -0.74
C LEU A 25 0.45 11.22 -0.74
N THR A 26 1.64 11.60 -0.28
CA THR A 26 2.81 10.72 -0.28
C THR A 26 3.18 10.25 1.13
N THR A 27 2.20 10.13 2.02
CA THR A 27 2.44 9.57 3.35
C THR A 27 2.77 8.09 3.24
N GLU A 28 3.89 7.67 3.84
CA GLU A 28 4.32 6.28 3.80
C GLU A 28 3.33 5.38 4.53
N ILE A 29 2.93 4.30 3.88
CA ILE A 29 2.07 3.27 4.45
C ILE A 29 2.90 2.04 4.79
N LEU A 30 3.83 1.66 3.90
CA LEU A 30 4.60 0.44 4.01
C LEU A 30 5.92 0.62 3.27
N ALA A 31 7.01 0.11 3.83
CA ALA A 31 8.33 0.15 3.18
C ALA A 31 8.94 -1.24 3.18
N ALA A 32 9.66 -1.57 2.12
CA ALA A 32 10.43 -2.81 2.05
C ALA A 32 11.84 -2.57 2.58
N ALA A 33 12.19 -3.29 3.63
CA ALA A 33 13.50 -3.18 4.28
C ALA A 33 14.60 -3.85 3.45
N SER A 34 15.85 -3.66 3.87
CA SER A 34 16.99 -4.33 3.26
C SER A 34 16.82 -5.84 3.28
N ASP A 35 17.21 -6.48 2.20
CA ASP A 35 17.21 -7.93 2.05
C ASP A 35 15.81 -8.55 2.18
N THR A 36 14.76 -7.76 1.94
CA THR A 36 13.40 -8.26 1.92
C THR A 36 12.72 -7.94 0.60
N LEU A 37 11.73 -8.76 0.29
CA LEU A 37 10.78 -8.49 -0.78
C LEU A 37 9.40 -8.52 -0.14
N VAL A 38 8.61 -7.49 -0.35
CA VAL A 38 7.25 -7.43 0.20
C VAL A 38 6.27 -7.72 -0.93
N LYS A 39 5.51 -8.80 -0.77
CA LYS A 39 4.43 -9.12 -1.70
C LYS A 39 3.15 -8.52 -1.16
N VAL A 40 2.62 -7.52 -1.83
CA VAL A 40 1.36 -6.88 -1.45
C VAL A 40 0.22 -7.68 -2.08
N ASN A 41 -0.58 -8.32 -1.23
CA ASN A 41 -1.68 -9.17 -1.68
C ASN A 41 -2.97 -8.39 -1.89
N SER A 42 -3.23 -7.39 -1.06
CA SER A 42 -4.42 -6.55 -1.23
C SER A 42 -4.22 -5.17 -0.63
N ILE A 43 -4.85 -4.18 -1.25
CA ILE A 43 -4.95 -2.82 -0.74
C ILE A 43 -6.42 -2.43 -0.84
N ILE A 44 -7.03 -2.16 0.31
CA ILE A 44 -8.42 -1.68 0.33
C ILE A 44 -8.48 -0.36 1.08
N VAL A 45 -9.38 0.50 0.65
CA VAL A 45 -9.59 1.81 1.27
C VAL A 45 -11.06 1.92 1.64
N ALA A 46 -11.33 2.07 2.93
CA ALA A 46 -12.68 2.21 3.44
C ALA A 46 -12.96 3.67 3.75
N ASN A 47 -14.11 4.16 3.29
CA ASN A 47 -14.58 5.49 3.68
C ASN A 47 -15.44 5.32 4.93
N ILE A 48 -14.96 5.88 6.06
CA ILE A 48 -15.65 5.80 7.34
C ILE A 48 -16.50 7.01 7.64
N ASP A 49 -16.60 7.96 6.69
CA ASP A 49 -17.53 9.09 6.80
C ASP A 49 -18.89 8.65 6.28
N GLY A 50 -19.92 8.81 7.09
CA GLY A 50 -21.28 8.41 6.75
C GLY A 50 -22.01 9.38 5.85
N SER A 51 -21.41 10.49 5.44
CA SER A 51 -22.12 11.55 4.71
C SER A 51 -21.43 12.04 3.44
N SER A 52 -20.11 11.93 3.33
CA SER A 52 -19.36 12.54 2.22
C SER A 52 -18.43 11.54 1.55
N ALA A 53 -18.33 11.61 0.22
CA ALA A 53 -17.33 10.90 -0.53
C ALA A 53 -15.96 11.57 -0.35
N ALA A 54 -14.89 10.78 -0.50
CA ALA A 54 -13.52 11.30 -0.51
C ALA A 54 -12.72 10.57 -1.58
N ASP A 55 -11.69 11.22 -2.10
CA ASP A 55 -10.88 10.64 -3.16
C ASP A 55 -9.63 10.00 -2.56
N ALA A 56 -9.32 8.79 -3.00
CA ALA A 56 -8.15 8.04 -2.58
C ALA A 56 -7.07 8.07 -3.65
N SER A 57 -5.81 8.18 -3.22
CA SER A 57 -4.66 8.08 -4.10
C SER A 57 -3.62 7.15 -3.45
N ILE A 58 -3.12 6.19 -4.21
CA ILE A 58 -2.11 5.24 -3.75
C ILE A 58 -0.95 5.25 -4.75
N PHE A 59 0.27 5.32 -4.22
CA PHE A 59 1.48 5.44 -5.02
C PHE A 59 2.51 4.40 -4.60
N ILE A 60 3.36 4.03 -5.56
CA ILE A 60 4.61 3.30 -5.28
C ILE A 60 5.75 4.24 -5.62
N THR A 61 6.69 4.40 -4.69
CA THR A 61 7.93 5.14 -4.92
C THR A 61 9.07 4.14 -4.90
N LYS A 62 9.71 3.96 -6.05
CA LYS A 62 10.90 3.11 -6.15
C LYS A 62 12.07 3.79 -5.44
N SER A 63 13.01 2.99 -4.95
CA SER A 63 14.20 3.51 -4.30
C SER A 63 14.90 4.54 -5.20
N GLY A 64 15.03 5.76 -4.71
CA GLY A 64 15.63 6.87 -5.45
C GLY A 64 14.74 7.45 -6.56
N GLY A 65 13.50 7.02 -6.66
CA GLY A 65 12.58 7.48 -7.70
C GLY A 65 11.52 8.46 -7.21
N SER A 66 10.58 8.77 -8.10
CA SER A 66 9.43 9.61 -7.81
C SER A 66 8.18 8.76 -7.67
N PRO A 67 7.16 9.22 -6.93
CA PRO A 67 5.92 8.46 -6.77
C PRO A 67 5.25 8.15 -8.11
N ILE A 68 4.79 6.93 -8.26
CA ILE A 68 4.03 6.46 -9.43
C ILE A 68 2.67 6.02 -8.93
N ALA A 69 1.60 6.60 -9.48
CA ALA A 69 0.25 6.30 -9.03
C ALA A 69 -0.20 4.93 -9.51
N ILE A 70 -0.76 4.14 -8.59
CA ILE A 70 -1.53 2.94 -8.93
C ILE A 70 -3.02 3.19 -8.77
N ALA A 71 -3.39 4.20 -8.00
CA ALA A 71 -4.76 4.74 -7.96
C ALA A 71 -4.61 6.26 -7.77
N SER A 72 -5.25 7.04 -8.61
CA SER A 72 -5.13 8.50 -8.56
C SER A 72 -6.51 9.12 -8.46
N THR A 73 -6.78 9.75 -7.32
CA THR A 73 -8.01 10.53 -7.10
C THR A 73 -9.27 9.73 -7.41
N VAL A 74 -9.32 8.49 -6.90
CA VAL A 74 -10.48 7.62 -7.10
C VAL A 74 -11.50 7.90 -6.01
N SER A 75 -12.72 8.27 -6.41
CA SER A 75 -13.77 8.60 -5.46
C SER A 75 -14.26 7.36 -4.71
N VAL A 76 -14.26 7.44 -3.39
CA VAL A 76 -14.83 6.41 -2.53
C VAL A 76 -16.08 6.99 -1.88
N PRO A 77 -17.27 6.51 -2.26
CA PRO A 77 -18.52 7.01 -1.67
C PRO A 77 -18.57 6.80 -0.16
N ALA A 78 -19.41 7.60 0.52
CA ALA A 78 -19.61 7.45 1.95
C ALA A 78 -19.98 6.00 2.29
N ASP A 79 -19.39 5.48 3.37
CA ASP A 79 -19.60 4.12 3.87
C ASP A 79 -19.24 3.00 2.88
N ALA A 80 -18.51 3.31 1.80
CA ALA A 80 -18.09 2.32 0.80
C ALA A 80 -16.62 1.94 0.99
N THR A 81 -16.23 0.84 0.36
CA THR A 81 -14.84 0.36 0.34
C THR A 81 -14.39 0.22 -1.10
N LEU A 82 -13.21 0.77 -1.39
CA LEU A 82 -12.55 0.63 -2.69
C LEU A 82 -11.49 -0.47 -2.60
N VAL A 83 -11.55 -1.42 -3.52
CA VAL A 83 -10.48 -2.40 -3.68
C VAL A 83 -9.50 -1.87 -4.71
N VAL A 84 -8.32 -1.45 -4.26
CA VAL A 84 -7.27 -0.92 -5.14
C VAL A 84 -6.51 -2.09 -5.77
N ILE A 85 -6.06 -3.02 -4.93
CA ILE A 85 -5.34 -4.22 -5.34
C ILE A 85 -6.01 -5.40 -4.68
N ASP A 86 -6.26 -6.46 -5.45
CA ASP A 86 -6.75 -7.71 -4.93
C ASP A 86 -5.72 -8.82 -5.16
N LYS A 87 -6.05 -10.03 -4.72
CA LYS A 87 -5.16 -11.17 -4.81
C LYS A 87 -4.73 -11.47 -6.24
N ASN A 88 -5.56 -11.16 -7.24
CA ASN A 88 -5.29 -11.44 -8.64
C ASN A 88 -4.37 -10.39 -9.28
N THR A 89 -4.18 -9.25 -8.63
CA THR A 89 -3.36 -8.15 -9.12
C THR A 89 -2.25 -7.79 -8.14
N ALA A 90 -1.82 -8.77 -7.34
CA ALA A 90 -0.77 -8.56 -6.33
C ALA A 90 0.48 -7.92 -6.94
N LEU A 91 1.16 -7.12 -6.14
CA LEU A 91 2.38 -6.45 -6.58
C LEU A 91 3.50 -6.65 -5.57
N TYR A 92 4.73 -6.38 -6.00
CA TYR A 92 5.89 -6.47 -5.14
C TYR A 92 6.46 -5.10 -4.83
N LEU A 93 6.87 -4.90 -3.58
CA LEU A 93 7.76 -3.82 -3.20
C LEU A 93 9.15 -4.43 -3.07
N GLU A 94 10.06 -3.96 -3.92
CA GLU A 94 11.44 -4.38 -3.89
C GLU A 94 12.18 -3.62 -2.79
N GLU A 95 13.38 -4.07 -2.47
CA GLU A 95 14.19 -3.45 -1.44
C GLU A 95 14.30 -1.93 -1.64
N GLY A 96 13.94 -1.17 -0.63
CA GLY A 96 13.98 0.29 -0.66
C GLY A 96 12.75 0.97 -1.25
N ASP A 97 11.78 0.20 -1.74
CA ASP A 97 10.54 0.77 -2.27
C ASP A 97 9.58 1.12 -1.15
N ASN A 98 8.73 2.11 -1.39
CA ASN A 98 7.68 2.54 -0.47
C ASN A 98 6.31 2.45 -1.13
N LEU A 99 5.32 2.07 -0.34
CA LEU A 99 3.92 2.24 -0.67
C LEU A 99 3.42 3.47 0.07
N GLU A 100 2.86 4.42 -0.65
CA GLU A 100 2.41 5.70 -0.10
C GLU A 100 0.98 5.99 -0.52
N GLY A 101 0.33 6.88 0.20
CA GLY A 101 -1.02 7.26 -0.18
C GLY A 101 -1.57 8.43 0.60
N GLY A 102 -2.69 8.92 0.12
CA GLY A 102 -3.39 10.03 0.74
C GLY A 102 -4.82 10.12 0.28
N ALA A 103 -5.51 11.13 0.77
CA ALA A 103 -6.93 11.35 0.54
C ALA A 103 -7.21 12.82 0.27
N SER A 104 -8.39 13.11 -0.27
CA SER A 104 -8.84 14.49 -0.47
C SER A 104 -9.28 15.17 0.84
N ALA A 105 -9.44 14.39 1.91
CA ALA A 105 -9.82 14.91 3.23
C ALA A 105 -9.16 14.09 4.33
N ASN A 106 -8.91 14.74 5.47
CA ASN A 106 -8.34 14.05 6.63
C ASN A 106 -9.42 13.27 7.37
N GLY A 107 -9.09 12.03 7.77
CA GLY A 107 -9.93 11.26 8.69
C GLY A 107 -11.09 10.52 8.06
N ASP A 108 -11.32 10.63 6.75
CA ASP A 108 -12.43 9.98 6.09
C ASP A 108 -12.08 8.59 5.56
N LEU A 109 -10.85 8.40 5.10
CA LEU A 109 -10.42 7.16 4.47
C LEU A 109 -9.39 6.45 5.32
N VAL A 110 -9.57 5.12 5.46
CA VAL A 110 -8.63 4.23 6.15
C VAL A 110 -8.18 3.18 5.16
N VAL A 111 -6.86 3.05 5.00
CA VAL A 111 -6.28 2.04 4.11
C VAL A 111 -5.90 0.82 4.93
N THR A 112 -6.15 -0.37 4.37
CA THR A 112 -5.68 -1.64 4.91
C THR A 112 -4.88 -2.34 3.82
N VAL A 113 -3.66 -2.76 4.16
CA VAL A 113 -2.78 -3.48 3.25
C VAL A 113 -2.46 -4.83 3.86
N ASN A 114 -2.71 -5.89 3.12
CA ASN A 114 -2.32 -7.24 3.49
C ASN A 114 -1.13 -7.65 2.65
N PHE A 115 -0.10 -8.15 3.29
CA PHE A 115 1.16 -8.42 2.60
C PHE A 115 1.93 -9.55 3.24
N GLU A 116 2.93 -10.04 2.50
CA GLU A 116 3.87 -11.03 2.99
C GLU A 116 5.28 -10.48 2.84
N ILE A 117 6.08 -10.66 3.88
CA ILE A 117 7.50 -10.29 3.84
C ILE A 117 8.31 -11.56 3.57
N LEU A 118 9.02 -11.56 2.45
CA LEU A 118 9.91 -12.64 2.06
C LEU A 118 11.34 -12.23 2.40
N ASN A 119 11.97 -12.98 3.27
CA ASN A 119 13.27 -12.61 3.85
C ASN A 119 14.26 -13.76 3.65
N ASP A 120 15.45 -13.44 3.16
CA ASP A 120 16.52 -14.43 2.97
C ASP A 120 17.68 -14.22 3.96
N ALA A 121 17.51 -13.38 4.94
CA ALA A 121 18.53 -13.09 5.94
C ALA A 121 18.55 -14.13 7.07
#